data_3dc09605c55821adf8e5f83507d4d816
#
_entry.id   3dc09605c55821adf8e5f83507d4d816
#
_cell.length_a   1.000
_cell.length_b   1.000
_cell.length_c   1.000
_cell.angle_alpha   90.00
_cell.angle_beta   90.00
_cell.angle_gamma   90.00
#
_symmetry.space_group_name_H-M   'P 1'
#
loop_
_entity.id
_entity.type
_entity.pdbx_description
1 polymer ?
#
loop_
_entity_poly.entity_id
_entity_poly.type
_entity_poly.pdbx_seq_one_letter_code
_entity_poly.pdbx_strand_id
1 'polypeptide(L)'
;YNEDGTPEKIILMGGPDEKMERVGEYPIGKGDTLTLKRRGALQLGKMRVVKDDNQKNPIRKIDEAGNWTERFEGCNEYGEPNFIIRRDIEYVGGGNDWEKIPVRGKVKKVQQRSYVAIAKGPQAVDKGEKKGQFFVYEFGENGRKIKEERFTEAGVCREKIQYEYNENGNLSKESHYTPANVLTVNKSYGYDKEGRLKHCSILDDKGEIMQRDVYRYDIEGNMVQEAGYLTNGTKCSEFRYIYDSYGQQIERKVLLQPEGSDPVGSVRRGYNFQGRVVFEEYLSPDGTSQSQHTYRYNTKGELISGTERPEGQTEEVKYVYKFHNDNQGNWKIRIKYIDDVPVVYEEREYTYY
;
A
#
# COMPACT_ATOMS: atom_id res chain seq x y z
N TYR A 1 -1.42 -31.50 11.87
CA TYR A 1 -0.32 -31.65 12.84
C TYR A 1 0.36 -32.98 12.61
N ASN A 2 1.68 -32.98 12.67
CA ASN A 2 2.49 -34.20 12.67
C ASN A 2 2.41 -34.91 14.02
N GLU A 3 2.86 -36.18 14.11
CA GLU A 3 2.86 -36.97 15.36
C GLU A 3 3.62 -36.30 16.52
N ASP A 4 4.56 -35.40 16.23
CA ASP A 4 5.33 -34.62 17.21
C ASP A 4 4.62 -33.32 17.63
N GLY A 5 3.39 -33.08 17.16
CA GLY A 5 2.59 -31.90 17.45
C GLY A 5 3.05 -30.62 16.70
N THR A 6 3.90 -30.73 15.68
CA THR A 6 4.22 -29.61 14.82
C THR A 6 3.13 -29.40 13.76
N PRO A 7 2.78 -28.16 13.37
CA PRO A 7 1.81 -27.95 12.31
C PRO A 7 2.38 -28.41 10.97
N GLU A 8 1.64 -29.28 10.29
CA GLU A 8 1.96 -29.74 8.94
C GLU A 8 1.71 -28.65 7.90
N LYS A 9 0.72 -27.80 8.16
CA LYS A 9 0.30 -26.73 7.26
C LYS A 9 -0.47 -25.63 7.99
N ILE A 10 -0.42 -24.42 7.46
CA ILE A 10 -1.30 -23.32 7.84
C ILE A 10 -2.43 -23.18 6.83
N ILE A 11 -3.66 -23.08 7.33
CA ILE A 11 -4.83 -22.77 6.51
C ILE A 11 -5.19 -21.32 6.78
N LEU A 12 -5.12 -20.49 5.75
CA LEU A 12 -5.60 -19.13 5.81
C LEU A 12 -7.09 -19.13 5.45
N MET A 13 -7.87 -18.54 6.35
CA MET A 13 -9.31 -18.37 6.18
C MET A 13 -9.58 -16.87 6.02
N GLY A 14 -10.36 -16.48 5.03
CA GLY A 14 -10.78 -15.10 4.79
C GLY A 14 -12.13 -15.05 4.11
N GLY A 15 -12.93 -14.05 4.42
CA GLY A 15 -14.24 -13.79 3.80
C GLY A 15 -14.97 -12.68 4.55
N PRO A 16 -15.85 -11.93 3.88
CA PRO A 16 -16.80 -11.07 4.56
C PRO A 16 -17.94 -11.93 5.12
N ASP A 17 -18.36 -11.62 6.35
CA ASP A 17 -19.52 -12.16 7.06
C ASP A 17 -19.55 -13.67 7.28
N GLU A 18 -19.15 -14.10 8.48
CA GLU A 18 -19.36 -15.40 9.15
C GLU A 18 -19.12 -16.72 8.33
N LYS A 19 -18.86 -16.64 7.05
CA LYS A 19 -18.43 -17.76 6.23
C LYS A 19 -16.96 -17.60 5.85
N MET A 20 -16.09 -18.06 6.72
CA MET A 20 -14.68 -18.17 6.39
C MET A 20 -14.49 -19.21 5.29
N GLU A 21 -14.08 -18.77 4.10
CA GLU A 21 -13.64 -19.65 3.04
C GLU A 21 -12.14 -19.90 3.11
N ARG A 22 -11.72 -21.11 2.78
CA ARG A 22 -10.31 -21.50 2.76
C ARG A 22 -9.57 -20.80 1.62
N VAL A 23 -8.69 -19.87 1.97
CA VAL A 23 -7.96 -19.01 1.00
C VAL A 23 -6.64 -19.66 0.55
N GLY A 24 -6.04 -20.55 1.34
CA GLY A 24 -4.81 -21.26 0.97
C GLY A 24 -4.34 -22.27 2.03
N GLU A 25 -3.54 -23.22 1.60
CA GLU A 25 -2.79 -24.16 2.45
C GLU A 25 -1.31 -24.01 2.19
N TYR A 26 -0.53 -23.97 3.25
CA TYR A 26 0.94 -23.89 3.16
C TYR A 26 1.55 -24.95 4.06
N PRO A 27 2.35 -25.88 3.50
CA PRO A 27 3.13 -26.81 4.31
C PRO A 27 4.19 -26.03 5.10
N ILE A 28 4.37 -26.39 6.34
CA ILE A 28 5.39 -25.81 7.23
C ILE A 28 6.39 -26.90 7.61
N GLY A 29 7.64 -26.72 7.23
CA GLY A 29 8.76 -27.51 7.72
C GLY A 29 9.27 -27.01 9.06
N LYS A 30 9.88 -27.88 9.86
CA LYS A 30 10.48 -27.55 11.14
C LYS A 30 11.58 -26.49 10.94
N GLY A 31 11.36 -25.27 11.44
CA GLY A 31 12.30 -24.15 11.29
C GLY A 31 12.06 -23.24 10.09
N ASP A 32 10.96 -23.42 9.36
CA ASP A 32 10.62 -22.55 8.24
C ASP A 32 10.35 -21.11 8.69
N THR A 33 10.82 -20.19 7.86
CA THR A 33 10.69 -18.75 8.08
C THR A 33 9.71 -18.18 7.09
N LEU A 34 8.60 -17.63 7.58
CA LEU A 34 7.64 -16.86 6.77
C LEU A 34 8.09 -15.40 6.74
N THR A 35 8.31 -14.84 5.55
CA THR A 35 8.62 -13.42 5.38
C THR A 35 7.34 -12.67 5.08
N LEU A 36 6.92 -11.81 6.00
CA LEU A 36 5.77 -10.92 5.81
C LEU A 36 6.25 -9.51 5.51
N LYS A 37 5.73 -8.92 4.44
CA LYS A 37 5.92 -7.50 4.13
C LYS A 37 4.67 -6.74 4.52
N ARG A 38 4.77 -5.74 5.38
CA ARG A 38 3.68 -4.83 5.74
C ARG A 38 3.80 -3.53 4.94
N ARG A 39 2.71 -3.06 4.33
CA ARG A 39 2.64 -1.73 3.72
C ARG A 39 2.33 -0.68 4.78
N GLY A 40 3.03 0.45 4.70
CA GLY A 40 2.96 1.57 5.66
C GLY A 40 4.07 1.41 6.69
N ALA A 41 4.95 2.37 6.90
CA ALA A 41 6.22 2.28 7.63
C ALA A 41 6.86 0.89 7.44
N LEU A 42 7.70 0.76 6.46
CA LEU A 42 8.31 -0.49 5.97
C LEU A 42 8.83 -1.36 7.10
N GLN A 43 8.10 -2.42 7.39
CA GLN A 43 8.55 -3.48 8.27
C GLN A 43 8.81 -4.71 7.41
N LEU A 44 10.07 -4.96 7.08
CA LEU A 44 10.53 -6.26 6.60
C LEU A 44 10.69 -7.15 7.82
N GLY A 45 9.84 -8.16 7.96
CA GLY A 45 9.91 -9.08 9.10
C GLY A 45 10.03 -10.52 8.65
N LYS A 46 10.88 -11.27 9.31
CA LYS A 46 10.90 -12.73 9.23
C LYS A 46 10.06 -13.28 10.37
N MET A 47 9.09 -14.13 10.05
CA MET A 47 8.27 -14.80 11.05
C MET A 47 8.78 -16.21 11.25
N ARG A 48 9.10 -16.55 12.49
CA ARG A 48 9.42 -17.94 12.90
C ARG A 48 8.30 -18.45 13.77
N VAL A 49 7.77 -19.61 13.43
CA VAL A 49 6.88 -20.34 14.32
C VAL A 49 7.77 -21.26 15.18
N VAL A 50 7.79 -21.02 16.47
CA VAL A 50 8.56 -21.81 17.44
C VAL A 50 7.58 -22.33 18.49
N LYS A 51 7.59 -23.64 18.74
CA LYS A 51 6.87 -24.24 19.86
C LYS A 51 7.66 -23.95 21.15
N ASP A 52 7.02 -23.33 22.14
CA ASP A 52 7.60 -23.15 23.47
C ASP A 52 6.85 -24.07 24.45
N ASP A 53 7.56 -25.06 24.95
CA ASP A 53 6.99 -26.07 25.84
C ASP A 53 6.92 -25.62 27.33
N ASN A 54 7.36 -24.39 27.67
CA ASN A 54 7.63 -24.00 29.07
C ASN A 54 6.95 -22.73 29.59
N GLN A 55 6.06 -22.06 28.87
CA GLN A 55 5.47 -20.81 29.39
C GLN A 55 3.96 -20.84 29.58
N LYS A 56 3.56 -20.61 30.84
CA LYS A 56 2.15 -20.56 31.31
C LYS A 56 1.45 -19.20 31.17
N ASN A 57 2.13 -18.16 30.64
CA ASN A 57 1.55 -16.82 30.48
C ASN A 57 1.87 -16.23 29.10
N PRO A 58 0.91 -15.56 28.44
CA PRO A 58 1.15 -14.92 27.17
C PRO A 58 2.07 -13.70 27.40
N ILE A 59 3.38 -13.87 27.18
CA ILE A 59 4.31 -12.76 27.18
C ILE A 59 4.29 -12.15 25.76
N ARG A 60 3.81 -10.92 25.69
CA ARG A 60 3.92 -10.10 24.48
C ARG A 60 5.22 -9.30 24.56
N LYS A 61 6.14 -9.52 23.63
CA LYS A 61 7.31 -8.65 23.49
C LYS A 61 7.02 -7.56 22.48
N ILE A 62 7.33 -6.33 22.85
CA ILE A 62 7.22 -5.14 22.02
C ILE A 62 8.63 -4.57 21.92
N ASP A 63 9.05 -4.13 20.74
CA ASP A 63 10.31 -3.43 20.53
C ASP A 63 10.23 -1.95 20.95
N GLU A 64 11.37 -1.26 20.84
CA GLU A 64 11.48 0.17 21.21
C GLU A 64 10.58 1.09 20.34
N ALA A 65 10.18 0.63 19.13
CA ALA A 65 9.29 1.35 18.24
C ALA A 65 7.80 0.99 18.45
N GLY A 66 7.48 0.22 19.50
CA GLY A 66 6.12 -0.15 19.87
C GLY A 66 5.51 -1.28 19.03
N ASN A 67 6.29 -1.97 18.20
CA ASN A 67 5.80 -3.08 17.40
C ASN A 67 6.01 -4.41 18.14
N TRP A 68 4.99 -5.29 18.07
CA TRP A 68 5.15 -6.61 18.68
C TRP A 68 6.19 -7.44 17.91
N THR A 69 7.08 -8.07 18.65
CA THR A 69 8.12 -8.97 18.12
C THR A 69 7.87 -10.43 18.49
N GLU A 70 7.01 -10.65 19.49
CA GLU A 70 6.62 -11.98 19.91
C GLU A 70 5.17 -11.97 20.42
N ARG A 71 4.34 -12.87 19.94
CA ARG A 71 2.97 -13.07 20.42
C ARG A 71 2.57 -14.54 20.40
N PHE A 72 1.55 -14.89 21.18
CA PHE A 72 0.94 -16.22 21.19
C PHE A 72 -0.29 -16.27 20.30
N GLU A 73 -0.46 -17.37 19.59
CA GLU A 73 -1.68 -17.62 18.79
C GLU A 73 -2.25 -19.00 19.08
N GLY A 74 -3.60 -19.03 19.13
CA GLY A 74 -4.35 -20.24 19.47
C GLY A 74 -4.17 -20.67 20.92
N CYS A 75 -5.19 -21.28 21.48
CA CYS A 75 -5.13 -21.91 22.80
C CYS A 75 -5.60 -23.34 22.68
N ASN A 76 -4.98 -24.25 23.42
CA ASN A 76 -5.51 -25.59 23.62
C ASN A 76 -6.70 -25.55 24.61
N GLU A 77 -7.32 -26.69 24.85
CA GLU A 77 -8.45 -26.82 25.79
C GLU A 77 -8.13 -26.41 27.24
N TYR A 78 -6.85 -26.27 27.59
CA TYR A 78 -6.36 -25.82 28.91
C TYR A 78 -6.00 -24.34 28.93
N GLY A 79 -6.24 -23.60 27.84
CA GLY A 79 -5.91 -22.16 27.72
C GLY A 79 -4.42 -21.88 27.50
N GLU A 80 -3.62 -22.88 27.17
CA GLU A 80 -2.21 -22.71 26.85
C GLU A 80 -2.06 -22.32 25.36
N PRO A 81 -1.12 -21.39 25.02
CA PRO A 81 -0.89 -21.00 23.65
C PRO A 81 -0.33 -22.15 22.81
N ASN A 82 -0.95 -22.40 21.66
CA ASN A 82 -0.52 -23.44 20.72
C ASN A 82 0.78 -23.03 19.97
N PHE A 83 0.96 -21.74 19.74
CA PHE A 83 2.09 -21.22 18.95
C PHE A 83 2.66 -19.94 19.55
N ILE A 84 3.98 -19.81 19.44
CA ILE A 84 4.67 -18.54 19.61
C ILE A 84 5.08 -18.03 18.24
N ILE A 85 4.56 -16.85 17.85
CA ILE A 85 4.97 -16.20 16.64
C ILE A 85 6.02 -15.15 17.00
N ARG A 86 7.23 -15.32 16.48
CA ARG A 86 8.31 -14.35 16.58
C ARG A 86 8.48 -13.62 15.27
N ARG A 87 8.58 -12.30 15.34
CA ARG A 87 8.81 -11.43 14.21
C ARG A 87 10.12 -10.67 14.41
N ASP A 88 11.09 -10.92 13.55
CA ASP A 88 12.26 -10.08 13.42
C ASP A 88 11.89 -8.89 12.53
N ILE A 89 11.88 -7.69 13.10
CA ILE A 89 11.55 -6.46 12.37
C ILE A 89 12.86 -5.76 12.06
N GLU A 90 13.14 -5.62 10.77
CA GLU A 90 14.21 -4.78 10.30
C GLU A 90 13.63 -3.41 9.97
N TYR A 91 13.95 -2.42 10.81
CA TYR A 91 13.61 -1.03 10.55
C TYR A 91 14.60 -0.46 9.55
N VAL A 92 14.21 -0.42 8.29
CA VAL A 92 14.93 0.39 7.32
C VAL A 92 14.53 1.83 7.60
N GLY A 93 15.44 2.63 8.12
CA GLY A 93 15.19 4.00 8.52
C GLY A 93 14.44 4.78 7.45
N GLY A 94 13.26 5.28 7.83
CA GLY A 94 12.35 6.10 7.03
C GLY A 94 12.23 5.68 5.58
N GLY A 95 11.34 4.75 5.33
CA GLY A 95 10.84 4.21 4.07
C GLY A 95 11.53 4.59 2.75
N ASN A 96 12.04 3.57 2.07
CA ASN A 96 12.57 3.74 0.72
C ASN A 96 11.40 3.86 -0.28
N ASP A 97 11.24 5.01 -0.92
CA ASP A 97 10.15 5.27 -1.87
C ASP A 97 10.27 4.46 -3.18
N TRP A 98 11.43 3.83 -3.43
CA TRP A 98 11.58 2.85 -4.51
C TRP A 98 10.62 1.66 -4.38
N GLU A 99 10.18 1.35 -3.15
CA GLU A 99 9.21 0.26 -2.92
C GLU A 99 7.77 0.68 -3.15
N LYS A 100 7.45 1.95 -2.94
CA LYS A 100 6.12 2.51 -3.25
C LYS A 100 5.89 2.59 -4.76
N ILE A 101 6.95 2.89 -5.50
CA ILE A 101 7.01 2.80 -6.95
C ILE A 101 7.90 1.59 -7.23
N PRO A 102 7.36 0.37 -7.42
CA PRO A 102 8.17 -0.85 -7.42
C PRO A 102 9.22 -0.79 -8.52
N VAL A 103 10.42 -0.41 -8.12
CA VAL A 103 11.62 -0.29 -8.95
C VAL A 103 12.79 -1.02 -8.29
N ARG A 104 13.77 -1.45 -9.05
CA ARG A 104 14.94 -2.20 -8.64
C ARG A 104 16.21 -1.45 -8.98
N GLY A 105 17.24 -1.67 -8.17
CA GLY A 105 18.50 -0.97 -8.29
C GLY A 105 18.42 0.47 -7.77
N LYS A 106 19.52 1.20 -7.88
CA LYS A 106 19.61 2.60 -7.43
C LYS A 106 19.05 3.53 -8.50
N VAL A 107 17.72 3.63 -8.57
CA VAL A 107 17.03 4.49 -9.53
C VAL A 107 17.12 5.94 -9.07
N LYS A 108 17.64 6.81 -9.93
CA LYS A 108 17.68 8.25 -9.73
C LYS A 108 16.41 8.93 -10.23
N LYS A 109 15.92 8.47 -11.38
CA LYS A 109 14.73 9.06 -12.01
C LYS A 109 13.94 7.99 -12.72
N VAL A 110 12.61 8.08 -12.64
CA VAL A 110 11.68 7.28 -13.45
C VAL A 110 10.62 8.19 -14.05
N GLN A 111 10.37 8.02 -15.33
CA GLN A 111 9.26 8.62 -16.05
C GLN A 111 8.33 7.50 -16.52
N GLN A 112 7.03 7.64 -16.24
CA GLN A 112 6.03 6.68 -16.71
C GLN A 112 5.00 7.39 -17.57
N ARG A 113 4.73 6.82 -18.75
CA ARG A 113 3.71 7.30 -19.71
C ARG A 113 2.78 6.17 -20.11
N SER A 114 1.54 6.51 -20.40
CA SER A 114 0.53 5.59 -20.91
C SER A 114 0.08 6.00 -22.31
N TYR A 115 -0.27 5.02 -23.13
CA TYR A 115 -0.71 5.18 -24.49
C TYR A 115 -1.88 4.23 -24.76
N VAL A 116 -2.67 4.53 -25.78
CA VAL A 116 -3.58 3.56 -26.38
C VAL A 116 -2.71 2.44 -27.01
N ALA A 117 -3.05 1.19 -26.74
CA ALA A 117 -2.35 0.07 -27.37
C ALA A 117 -2.95 -0.23 -28.74
N ILE A 118 -2.11 -0.42 -29.75
CA ILE A 118 -2.52 -0.72 -31.14
C ILE A 118 -1.97 -2.09 -31.52
N ALA A 119 -2.88 -3.06 -31.76
CA ALA A 119 -2.49 -4.36 -32.29
C ALA A 119 -1.98 -4.21 -33.73
N LYS A 120 -0.78 -4.74 -34.03
CA LYS A 120 -0.15 -4.77 -35.35
C LYS A 120 -0.05 -6.17 -35.91
N GLY A 121 -0.62 -7.15 -35.24
CA GLY A 121 -0.63 -8.56 -35.61
C GLY A 121 -0.79 -9.45 -34.37
N PRO A 122 -0.72 -10.77 -34.52
CA PRO A 122 -1.04 -11.70 -33.40
C PRO A 122 -0.15 -11.55 -32.15
N GLN A 123 1.05 -11.00 -32.30
CA GLN A 123 2.02 -10.86 -31.20
C GLN A 123 2.69 -9.48 -31.12
N ALA A 124 2.35 -8.56 -32.03
CA ALA A 124 2.95 -7.24 -32.12
C ALA A 124 1.95 -6.16 -31.65
N VAL A 125 2.39 -5.33 -30.73
CA VAL A 125 1.61 -4.19 -30.20
C VAL A 125 2.49 -2.94 -30.25
N ASP A 126 1.98 -1.90 -30.89
CA ASP A 126 2.58 -0.57 -30.90
C ASP A 126 1.87 0.38 -29.93
N LYS A 127 2.55 1.46 -29.58
CA LYS A 127 1.96 2.59 -28.88
C LYS A 127 1.26 3.52 -29.85
N GLY A 128 0.00 3.83 -29.53
CA GLY A 128 -0.81 4.81 -30.24
C GLY A 128 -0.72 6.19 -29.60
N GLU A 129 -1.85 6.88 -29.54
CA GLU A 129 -1.95 8.19 -28.91
C GLU A 129 -1.66 8.10 -27.41
N LYS A 130 -1.11 9.20 -26.87
CA LYS A 130 -0.91 9.33 -25.41
C LYS A 130 -2.26 9.23 -24.70
N LYS A 131 -2.26 8.65 -23.52
CA LYS A 131 -3.46 8.44 -22.71
C LYS A 131 -3.23 8.90 -21.27
N GLY A 132 -4.02 9.87 -20.85
CA GLY A 132 -4.04 10.31 -19.46
C GLY A 132 -2.82 11.15 -19.04
N GLN A 133 -2.75 11.42 -17.76
CA GLN A 133 -1.65 12.16 -17.14
C GLN A 133 -0.42 11.26 -17.02
N PHE A 134 0.76 11.88 -16.99
CA PHE A 134 1.99 11.15 -16.70
C PHE A 134 2.82 11.85 -15.62
N PHE A 135 3.74 11.09 -15.03
CA PHE A 135 4.51 11.49 -13.86
C PHE A 135 5.99 11.27 -14.09
N VAL A 136 6.79 12.16 -13.50
CA VAL A 136 8.23 12.02 -13.41
C VAL A 136 8.61 12.07 -11.93
N TYR A 137 9.32 11.04 -11.45
CA TYR A 137 9.80 10.96 -10.07
C TYR A 137 11.31 11.01 -10.04
N GLU A 138 11.85 11.79 -9.12
CA GLU A 138 13.28 11.83 -8.81
C GLU A 138 13.51 11.36 -7.38
N PHE A 139 14.57 10.59 -7.19
CA PHE A 139 14.95 9.99 -5.91
C PHE A 139 16.35 10.44 -5.51
N GLY A 140 16.58 10.58 -4.20
CA GLY A 140 17.92 10.67 -3.64
C GLY A 140 18.65 9.33 -3.66
N GLU A 141 19.96 9.33 -3.40
CA GLU A 141 20.76 8.08 -3.35
C GLU A 141 20.31 7.10 -2.27
N ASN A 142 19.61 7.59 -1.24
CA ASN A 142 18.97 6.79 -0.20
C ASN A 142 17.61 6.21 -0.61
N GLY A 143 17.18 6.38 -1.85
CA GLY A 143 15.93 5.89 -2.40
C GLY A 143 14.67 6.66 -2.00
N ARG A 144 14.81 7.81 -1.33
CA ARG A 144 13.67 8.67 -1.00
C ARG A 144 13.30 9.55 -2.16
N LYS A 145 12.00 9.67 -2.43
CA LYS A 145 11.48 10.55 -3.46
C LYS A 145 11.70 12.01 -3.04
N ILE A 146 12.51 12.76 -3.81
CA ILE A 146 12.82 14.16 -3.55
C ILE A 146 12.02 15.11 -4.41
N LYS A 147 11.52 14.62 -5.58
CA LYS A 147 10.74 15.45 -6.50
C LYS A 147 9.74 14.61 -7.28
N GLU A 148 8.61 15.24 -7.60
CA GLU A 148 7.59 14.71 -8.50
C GLU A 148 7.14 15.84 -9.43
N GLU A 149 6.99 15.53 -10.71
CA GLU A 149 6.38 16.44 -11.69
C GLU A 149 5.19 15.72 -12.33
N ARG A 150 4.06 16.42 -12.42
CA ARG A 150 2.81 15.94 -13.00
C ARG A 150 2.51 16.67 -14.29
N PHE A 151 2.16 15.93 -15.30
CA PHE A 151 1.93 16.45 -16.64
C PHE A 151 0.53 16.05 -17.13
N THR A 152 -0.05 16.93 -17.97
CA THR A 152 -1.23 16.57 -18.75
C THR A 152 -0.89 15.51 -19.81
N GLU A 153 -1.90 14.91 -20.43
CA GLU A 153 -1.76 14.04 -21.60
C GLU A 153 -0.98 14.72 -22.73
N ALA A 154 -1.23 16.00 -22.98
CA ALA A 154 -0.51 16.80 -24.00
C ALA A 154 0.98 17.06 -23.64
N GLY A 155 1.41 16.72 -22.43
CA GLY A 155 2.79 16.93 -21.98
C GLY A 155 3.06 18.31 -21.36
N VAL A 156 2.00 19.04 -21.01
CA VAL A 156 2.13 20.31 -20.29
C VAL A 156 2.29 20.02 -18.80
N CYS A 157 3.34 20.52 -18.18
CA CYS A 157 3.53 20.43 -16.74
C CYS A 157 2.36 21.14 -16.03
N ARG A 158 1.77 20.49 -15.03
CA ARG A 158 0.68 21.03 -14.20
C ARG A 158 1.15 21.43 -12.83
N GLU A 159 2.00 20.61 -12.24
CA GLU A 159 2.42 20.73 -10.85
C GLU A 159 3.80 20.14 -10.67
N LYS A 160 4.57 20.72 -9.77
CA LYS A 160 5.84 20.21 -9.28
C LYS A 160 5.75 20.07 -7.77
N ILE A 161 6.23 18.96 -7.21
CA ILE A 161 6.22 18.70 -5.78
C ILE A 161 7.65 18.40 -5.33
N GLN A 162 8.05 18.98 -4.22
CA GLN A 162 9.33 18.72 -3.56
C GLN A 162 9.07 18.12 -2.19
N TYR A 163 9.94 17.19 -1.78
CA TYR A 163 9.85 16.43 -0.54
C TYR A 163 11.10 16.63 0.30
N GLU A 164 10.91 16.96 1.56
CA GLU A 164 12.00 17.12 2.54
C GLU A 164 11.78 16.11 3.68
N TYR A 165 12.89 15.61 4.22
CA TYR A 165 12.87 14.58 5.26
C TYR A 165 13.65 15.07 6.48
N ASN A 166 13.21 14.67 7.68
CA ASN A 166 13.93 14.96 8.91
C ASN A 166 15.13 14.01 9.10
N GLU A 167 15.89 14.21 10.16
CA GLU A 167 17.09 13.41 10.50
C GLU A 167 16.76 11.93 10.70
N ASN A 168 15.55 11.60 11.19
CA ASN A 168 15.06 10.24 11.33
C ASN A 168 14.58 9.64 10.00
N GLY A 169 14.61 10.43 8.93
CA GLY A 169 14.19 10.02 7.61
C GLY A 169 12.68 10.00 7.38
N ASN A 170 11.89 10.56 8.27
CA ASN A 170 10.47 10.75 8.06
C ASN A 170 10.23 12.00 7.20
N LEU A 171 9.20 11.97 6.35
CA LEU A 171 8.79 13.11 5.53
C LEU A 171 8.42 14.28 6.44
N SER A 172 9.18 15.37 6.38
CA SER A 172 8.93 16.56 7.20
C SER A 172 8.12 17.62 6.48
N LYS A 173 8.29 17.70 5.14
CA LYS A 173 7.61 18.72 4.34
C LYS A 173 7.35 18.25 2.92
N GLU A 174 6.23 18.70 2.36
CA GLU A 174 5.86 18.56 0.96
C GLU A 174 5.46 19.94 0.43
N SER A 175 6.14 20.41 -0.61
CA SER A 175 5.91 21.74 -1.19
C SER A 175 5.41 21.60 -2.62
N HIS A 176 4.28 22.20 -2.90
CA HIS A 176 3.62 22.18 -4.20
C HIS A 176 3.85 23.49 -4.93
N TYR A 177 4.20 23.41 -6.20
CA TYR A 177 4.51 24.55 -7.04
C TYR A 177 3.75 24.50 -8.37
N THR A 178 3.42 25.68 -8.88
CA THR A 178 3.01 25.81 -10.29
C THR A 178 4.16 25.43 -11.22
N PRO A 179 3.90 25.21 -12.53
CA PRO A 179 4.96 25.03 -13.53
C PRO A 179 6.02 26.16 -13.54
N ALA A 180 5.61 27.38 -13.19
CA ALA A 180 6.49 28.57 -13.11
C ALA A 180 7.28 28.64 -11.79
N ASN A 181 7.26 27.57 -10.97
CA ASN A 181 7.91 27.48 -9.65
C ASN A 181 7.34 28.48 -8.61
N VAL A 182 6.09 28.87 -8.73
CA VAL A 182 5.39 29.63 -7.68
C VAL A 182 4.81 28.63 -6.69
N LEU A 183 5.13 28.81 -5.40
CA LEU A 183 4.58 27.99 -4.32
C LEU A 183 3.07 28.18 -4.24
N THR A 184 2.33 27.08 -4.07
CA THR A 184 0.87 27.08 -3.93
C THR A 184 0.42 26.53 -2.59
N VAL A 185 1.02 25.42 -2.15
CA VAL A 185 0.67 24.72 -0.91
C VAL A 185 1.92 24.13 -0.29
N ASN A 186 2.02 24.23 1.03
CA ASN A 186 2.96 23.46 1.83
C ASN A 186 2.20 22.49 2.73
N LYS A 187 2.77 21.29 2.92
CA LYS A 187 2.35 20.37 3.98
C LYS A 187 3.51 20.17 4.94
N SER A 188 3.26 20.30 6.23
CA SER A 188 4.23 20.08 7.30
C SER A 188 3.76 18.92 8.16
N TYR A 189 4.65 17.96 8.38
CA TYR A 189 4.37 16.69 9.06
C TYR A 189 5.02 16.65 10.43
N GLY A 190 4.23 16.37 11.46
CA GLY A 190 4.71 16.23 12.84
C GLY A 190 4.49 14.82 13.35
N TYR A 191 5.49 14.32 14.09
CA TYR A 191 5.55 12.95 14.58
C TYR A 191 5.50 12.90 16.10
N ASP A 192 5.03 11.79 16.68
CA ASP A 192 5.13 11.53 18.10
C ASP A 192 6.53 10.97 18.45
N LYS A 193 6.75 10.70 19.73
CA LYS A 193 8.03 10.17 20.24
C LYS A 193 8.33 8.74 19.76
N GLU A 194 7.31 8.01 19.32
CA GLU A 194 7.41 6.69 18.71
C GLU A 194 7.65 6.76 17.18
N GLY A 195 7.79 7.97 16.60
CA GLY A 195 8.02 8.20 15.18
C GLY A 195 6.75 8.01 14.32
N ARG A 196 5.56 7.95 14.92
CA ARG A 196 4.29 7.83 14.20
C ARG A 196 3.77 9.21 13.81
N LEU A 197 3.19 9.35 12.63
CA LEU A 197 2.62 10.59 12.14
C LEU A 197 1.49 11.07 13.07
N LYS A 198 1.69 12.21 13.74
CA LYS A 198 0.74 12.78 14.70
C LYS A 198 -0.20 13.78 14.07
N HIS A 199 0.33 14.61 13.19
CA HIS A 199 -0.44 15.62 12.45
C HIS A 199 0.23 16.00 11.15
N CYS A 200 -0.60 16.49 10.21
CA CYS A 200 -0.16 17.19 9.01
C CYS A 200 -0.84 18.57 9.01
N SER A 201 -0.07 19.64 8.86
CA SER A 201 -0.61 20.98 8.66
C SER A 201 -0.49 21.34 7.18
N ILE A 202 -1.58 21.78 6.58
CA ILE A 202 -1.66 22.25 5.20
C ILE A 202 -1.66 23.78 5.26
N LEU A 203 -0.69 24.39 4.60
CA LEU A 203 -0.45 25.84 4.61
C LEU A 203 -0.60 26.39 3.18
N ASP A 204 -1.07 27.62 3.08
CA ASP A 204 -1.14 28.35 1.81
C ASP A 204 0.26 28.86 1.37
N ASP A 205 0.28 29.65 0.29
CA ASP A 205 1.49 30.27 -0.27
C ASP A 205 2.12 31.32 0.65
N LYS A 206 1.38 31.84 1.63
CA LYS A 206 1.85 32.80 2.66
C LYS A 206 2.34 32.11 3.92
N GLY A 207 2.14 30.79 4.05
CA GLY A 207 2.49 30.00 5.22
C GLY A 207 1.42 30.03 6.32
N GLU A 208 0.19 30.46 6.00
CA GLU A 208 -0.94 30.41 6.92
C GLU A 208 -1.59 29.02 6.88
N ILE A 209 -1.90 28.46 8.05
CA ILE A 209 -2.52 27.14 8.14
C ILE A 209 -3.96 27.25 7.61
N MET A 210 -4.28 26.43 6.61
CA MET A 210 -5.63 26.27 6.06
C MET A 210 -6.38 25.11 6.71
N GLN A 211 -5.65 24.01 6.97
CA GLN A 211 -6.21 22.77 7.51
C GLN A 211 -5.15 22.04 8.34
N ARG A 212 -5.61 21.31 9.33
CA ARG A 212 -4.79 20.39 10.12
C ARG A 212 -5.44 19.03 10.16
N ASP A 213 -4.73 18.02 9.70
CA ASP A 213 -5.10 16.62 9.85
C ASP A 213 -4.44 16.03 11.08
N VAL A 214 -5.17 15.26 11.86
CA VAL A 214 -4.70 14.58 13.06
C VAL A 214 -4.94 13.09 12.95
N TYR A 215 -4.00 12.30 13.49
CA TYR A 215 -3.97 10.85 13.37
C TYR A 215 -4.01 10.22 14.76
N ARG A 216 -4.78 9.14 14.92
CA ARG A 216 -4.86 8.38 16.16
C ARG A 216 -4.52 6.93 15.91
N TYR A 217 -3.91 6.33 16.91
CA TYR A 217 -3.39 4.96 16.84
C TYR A 217 -3.99 4.11 17.95
N ASP A 218 -4.15 2.81 17.70
CA ASP A 218 -4.45 1.83 18.74
C ASP A 218 -3.18 1.47 19.54
N ILE A 219 -3.34 0.56 20.50
CA ILE A 219 -2.24 0.08 21.33
C ILE A 219 -1.23 -0.75 20.53
N GLU A 220 -1.66 -1.33 19.40
CA GLU A 220 -0.84 -2.06 18.46
C GLU A 220 -0.01 -1.16 17.54
N GLY A 221 -0.24 0.16 17.56
CA GLY A 221 0.40 1.12 16.67
C GLY A 221 -0.25 1.19 15.28
N ASN A 222 -1.43 0.64 15.08
CA ASN A 222 -2.18 0.82 13.83
C ASN A 222 -2.92 2.15 13.87
N MET A 223 -2.90 2.92 12.76
CA MET A 223 -3.66 4.16 12.65
C MET A 223 -5.15 3.84 12.51
N VAL A 224 -5.94 4.17 13.55
CA VAL A 224 -7.38 3.85 13.59
C VAL A 224 -8.27 5.01 13.17
N GLN A 225 -7.75 6.23 13.17
CA GLN A 225 -8.50 7.41 12.78
C GLN A 225 -7.60 8.47 12.16
N GLU A 226 -8.13 9.12 11.14
CA GLU A 226 -7.63 10.37 10.55
C GLU A 226 -8.78 11.38 10.54
N ALA A 227 -8.55 12.62 10.96
CA ALA A 227 -9.56 13.67 10.97
C ALA A 227 -8.93 15.01 10.59
N GLY A 228 -9.53 15.70 9.63
CA GLY A 228 -9.14 17.03 9.18
C GLY A 228 -9.97 18.12 9.82
N TYR A 229 -9.34 19.22 10.18
CA TYR A 229 -9.95 20.38 10.80
C TYR A 229 -9.52 21.66 10.10
N LEU A 230 -10.48 22.52 9.78
CA LEU A 230 -10.23 23.86 9.30
C LEU A 230 -9.73 24.76 10.45
N THR A 231 -9.22 25.95 10.12
CA THR A 231 -8.68 26.91 11.10
C THR A 231 -9.69 27.38 12.14
N ASN A 232 -10.97 27.38 11.79
CA ASN A 232 -12.07 27.71 12.74
C ASN A 232 -12.45 26.53 13.65
N GLY A 233 -11.74 25.39 13.59
CA GLY A 233 -12.01 24.19 14.35
C GLY A 233 -13.11 23.28 13.79
N THR A 234 -13.70 23.64 12.66
CA THR A 234 -14.71 22.79 11.98
C THR A 234 -14.03 21.54 11.42
N LYS A 235 -14.56 20.37 11.75
CA LYS A 235 -14.11 19.12 11.15
C LYS A 235 -14.59 19.05 9.70
N CYS A 236 -13.65 18.89 8.75
CA CYS A 236 -13.94 18.81 7.31
C CYS A 236 -13.76 17.41 6.73
N SER A 237 -13.05 16.51 7.43
CA SER A 237 -12.92 15.10 7.03
C SER A 237 -12.77 14.19 8.22
N GLU A 238 -13.24 12.96 8.11
CA GLU A 238 -13.00 11.90 9.08
C GLU A 238 -13.02 10.54 8.42
N PHE A 239 -11.96 9.74 8.70
CA PHE A 239 -11.82 8.37 8.25
C PHE A 239 -11.53 7.48 9.44
N ARG A 240 -12.04 6.23 9.39
CA ARG A 240 -11.70 5.17 10.34
C ARG A 240 -11.14 3.98 9.60
N TYR A 241 -10.21 3.32 10.25
CA TYR A 241 -9.48 2.19 9.71
C TYR A 241 -9.67 0.97 10.61
N ILE A 242 -9.96 -0.16 10.01
CA ILE A 242 -10.15 -1.45 10.67
C ILE A 242 -9.07 -2.39 10.18
N TYR A 243 -8.50 -3.14 11.09
CA TYR A 243 -7.37 -4.04 10.83
C TYR A 243 -7.74 -5.47 11.24
N ASP A 244 -7.16 -6.44 10.53
CA ASP A 244 -7.20 -7.84 10.95
C ASP A 244 -6.17 -8.11 12.06
N SER A 245 -6.14 -9.35 12.54
CA SER A 245 -5.19 -9.79 13.57
C SER A 245 -3.72 -9.73 13.11
N TYR A 246 -3.46 -9.63 11.82
CA TYR A 246 -2.12 -9.47 11.24
C TYR A 246 -1.72 -8.01 11.08
N GLY A 247 -2.61 -7.07 11.44
CA GLY A 247 -2.43 -5.64 11.29
C GLY A 247 -2.50 -5.18 9.83
N GLN A 248 -3.22 -5.90 8.97
CA GLN A 248 -3.53 -5.46 7.62
C GLN A 248 -4.84 -4.67 7.66
N GLN A 249 -4.87 -3.53 6.97
CA GLN A 249 -6.05 -2.67 6.94
C GLN A 249 -7.12 -3.31 6.04
N ILE A 250 -8.11 -3.94 6.64
CA ILE A 250 -9.21 -4.62 5.92
C ILE A 250 -10.34 -3.69 5.52
N GLU A 251 -10.53 -2.56 6.22
CA GLU A 251 -11.56 -1.60 5.84
C GLU A 251 -11.09 -0.16 6.15
N ARG A 252 -11.44 0.78 5.26
CA ARG A 252 -11.38 2.22 5.49
C ARG A 252 -12.79 2.77 5.35
N LYS A 253 -13.36 3.28 6.45
CA LYS A 253 -14.69 3.93 6.48
C LYS A 253 -14.52 5.43 6.30
N VAL A 254 -15.33 6.02 5.45
CA VAL A 254 -15.46 7.47 5.28
C VAL A 254 -16.65 7.91 6.13
N LEU A 255 -16.41 8.69 7.19
CA LEU A 255 -17.45 9.21 8.08
C LEU A 255 -17.82 10.65 7.74
N LEU A 256 -16.84 11.41 7.26
CA LEU A 256 -17.01 12.78 6.79
C LEU A 256 -15.96 13.01 5.70
N GLN A 257 -16.34 13.63 4.62
CA GLN A 257 -15.44 14.01 3.51
C GLN A 257 -15.66 15.46 3.13
N PRO A 258 -14.64 16.12 2.53
CA PRO A 258 -14.76 17.49 2.06
C PRO A 258 -15.94 17.66 1.11
N GLU A 259 -16.54 18.84 1.14
CA GLU A 259 -17.64 19.20 0.22
C GLU A 259 -17.18 19.07 -1.24
N GLY A 260 -18.05 18.50 -2.09
CA GLY A 260 -17.74 18.26 -3.51
C GLY A 260 -16.94 16.98 -3.79
N SER A 261 -16.65 16.15 -2.78
CA SER A 261 -16.05 14.84 -2.99
C SER A 261 -17.09 13.80 -3.44
N ASP A 262 -16.66 12.82 -4.25
CA ASP A 262 -17.54 11.70 -4.62
C ASP A 262 -17.95 10.91 -3.38
N PRO A 263 -19.22 10.48 -3.27
CA PRO A 263 -19.75 9.83 -2.09
C PRO A 263 -19.25 8.40 -1.97
N VAL A 264 -18.12 8.21 -1.29
CA VAL A 264 -17.58 6.89 -0.93
C VAL A 264 -17.91 6.58 0.53
N GLY A 265 -18.59 5.48 0.80
CA GLY A 265 -18.91 5.04 2.17
C GLY A 265 -17.77 4.29 2.83
N SER A 266 -17.22 3.28 2.16
CA SER A 266 -16.05 2.55 2.63
C SER A 266 -15.30 1.86 1.50
N VAL A 267 -14.06 1.46 1.81
CA VAL A 267 -13.24 0.62 0.95
C VAL A 267 -12.80 -0.59 1.77
N ARG A 268 -13.17 -1.78 1.30
CA ARG A 268 -12.75 -3.06 1.89
C ARG A 268 -11.61 -3.67 1.10
N ARG A 269 -10.71 -4.35 1.81
CA ARG A 269 -9.52 -4.98 1.21
C ARG A 269 -9.30 -6.37 1.75
N GLY A 270 -8.93 -7.27 0.83
CA GLY A 270 -8.38 -8.59 1.15
C GLY A 270 -6.92 -8.67 0.72
N TYR A 271 -6.13 -9.46 1.45
CA TYR A 271 -4.70 -9.56 1.25
C TYR A 271 -4.27 -11.02 1.06
N ASN A 272 -3.19 -11.21 0.28
CA ASN A 272 -2.50 -12.49 0.28
C ASN A 272 -1.51 -12.59 1.45
N PHE A 273 -0.91 -13.77 1.62
CA PHE A 273 0.07 -14.05 2.69
C PHE A 273 1.32 -13.15 2.62
N GLN A 274 1.59 -12.51 1.47
CA GLN A 274 2.69 -11.54 1.32
C GLN A 274 2.28 -10.10 1.70
N GLY A 275 1.05 -9.90 2.19
CA GLY A 275 0.51 -8.59 2.55
C GLY A 275 0.16 -7.71 1.35
N ARG A 276 0.01 -8.30 0.15
CA ARG A 276 -0.44 -7.57 -1.04
C ARG A 276 -1.96 -7.62 -1.15
N VAL A 277 -2.56 -6.49 -1.50
CA VAL A 277 -4.00 -6.43 -1.78
C VAL A 277 -4.33 -7.34 -2.96
N VAL A 278 -5.22 -8.30 -2.76
CA VAL A 278 -5.74 -9.18 -3.82
C VAL A 278 -7.21 -8.93 -4.12
N PHE A 279 -7.87 -8.16 -3.29
CA PHE A 279 -9.26 -7.75 -3.43
C PHE A 279 -9.47 -6.34 -2.91
N GLU A 280 -10.23 -5.53 -3.62
CA GLU A 280 -10.76 -4.25 -3.18
C GLU A 280 -12.22 -4.14 -3.56
N GLU A 281 -13.04 -3.62 -2.65
CA GLU A 281 -14.44 -3.30 -2.86
C GLU A 281 -14.72 -1.88 -2.39
N TYR A 282 -15.33 -1.09 -3.25
CA TYR A 282 -15.79 0.25 -2.95
C TYR A 282 -17.29 0.21 -2.68
N LEU A 283 -17.69 0.73 -1.55
CA LEU A 283 -19.07 0.78 -1.09
C LEU A 283 -19.56 2.23 -1.04
N SER A 284 -20.80 2.45 -1.42
CA SER A 284 -21.50 3.72 -1.17
C SER A 284 -21.78 3.92 0.32
N PRO A 285 -22.21 5.11 0.76
CA PRO A 285 -22.53 5.37 2.17
C PRO A 285 -23.64 4.48 2.74
N ASP A 286 -24.54 3.96 1.91
CA ASP A 286 -25.60 3.01 2.29
C ASP A 286 -25.12 1.56 2.34
N GLY A 287 -23.85 1.30 2.00
CA GLY A 287 -23.25 -0.04 1.99
C GLY A 287 -23.43 -0.82 0.68
N THR A 288 -24.02 -0.22 -0.35
CA THR A 288 -24.15 -0.86 -1.67
C THR A 288 -22.78 -0.93 -2.37
N SER A 289 -22.45 -2.09 -2.95
CA SER A 289 -21.19 -2.27 -3.70
C SER A 289 -21.21 -1.46 -4.99
N GLN A 290 -20.28 -0.51 -5.10
CA GLN A 290 -20.10 0.34 -6.29
C GLN A 290 -19.16 -0.32 -7.30
N SER A 291 -18.03 -0.83 -6.85
CA SER A 291 -17.08 -1.53 -7.73
C SER A 291 -16.27 -2.56 -6.96
N GLN A 292 -15.80 -3.59 -7.65
CA GLN A 292 -14.93 -4.61 -7.09
C GLN A 292 -13.74 -4.83 -8.01
N HIS A 293 -12.57 -5.08 -7.40
CA HIS A 293 -11.33 -5.35 -8.12
C HIS A 293 -10.63 -6.56 -7.49
N THR A 294 -10.12 -7.44 -8.32
CA THR A 294 -9.22 -8.51 -7.87
C THR A 294 -7.84 -8.34 -8.52
N TYR A 295 -6.81 -8.80 -7.81
CA TYR A 295 -5.43 -8.63 -8.24
C TYR A 295 -4.64 -9.91 -8.07
N ARG A 296 -3.85 -10.28 -9.08
CA ARG A 296 -2.91 -11.41 -9.03
C ARG A 296 -1.51 -10.91 -9.33
N TYR A 297 -0.56 -11.38 -8.55
CA TYR A 297 0.84 -10.99 -8.64
C TYR A 297 1.72 -12.18 -8.96
N ASN A 298 2.82 -11.93 -9.67
CA ASN A 298 3.88 -12.92 -9.82
C ASN A 298 4.76 -12.97 -8.56
N THR A 299 5.73 -13.89 -8.54
CA THR A 299 6.69 -14.05 -7.43
C THR A 299 7.54 -12.82 -7.18
N LYS A 300 7.72 -11.95 -8.19
CA LYS A 300 8.44 -10.69 -8.08
C LYS A 300 7.57 -9.55 -7.50
N GLY A 301 6.27 -9.76 -7.33
CA GLY A 301 5.33 -8.76 -6.84
C GLY A 301 4.75 -7.83 -7.90
N GLU A 302 4.93 -8.13 -9.16
CA GLU A 302 4.33 -7.39 -10.26
C GLU A 302 2.88 -7.86 -10.46
N LEU A 303 1.96 -6.92 -10.62
CA LEU A 303 0.56 -7.21 -10.93
C LEU A 303 0.47 -7.78 -12.35
N ILE A 304 0.08 -9.06 -12.48
CA ILE A 304 0.03 -9.77 -13.75
C ILE A 304 -1.37 -9.92 -14.34
N SER A 305 -2.40 -9.91 -13.51
CA SER A 305 -3.80 -10.01 -13.96
C SER A 305 -4.76 -9.62 -12.84
N GLY A 306 -6.02 -9.48 -13.17
CA GLY A 306 -7.10 -9.26 -12.23
C GLY A 306 -8.46 -9.23 -12.91
N THR A 307 -9.48 -8.94 -12.13
CA THR A 307 -10.82 -8.64 -12.60
C THR A 307 -11.24 -7.26 -12.09
N GLU A 308 -12.14 -6.64 -12.79
CA GLU A 308 -12.72 -5.34 -12.48
C GLU A 308 -14.22 -5.42 -12.77
N ARG A 309 -15.05 -5.13 -11.77
CA ARG A 309 -16.50 -4.96 -11.92
C ARG A 309 -16.81 -3.49 -11.67
N PRO A 310 -17.03 -2.71 -12.75
CA PRO A 310 -17.38 -1.30 -12.63
C PRO A 310 -18.74 -1.08 -11.97
N GLU A 311 -18.97 0.13 -11.49
CA GLU A 311 -20.26 0.56 -10.95
C GLU A 311 -21.41 0.30 -11.93
N GLY A 312 -22.53 -0.23 -11.42
CA GLY A 312 -23.74 -0.53 -12.20
C GLY A 312 -23.62 -1.73 -13.15
N GLN A 313 -22.49 -2.42 -13.19
CA GLN A 313 -22.31 -3.63 -14.00
C GLN A 313 -22.37 -4.90 -13.14
N THR A 314 -22.93 -5.96 -13.71
CA THR A 314 -23.00 -7.29 -13.10
C THR A 314 -21.84 -8.20 -13.56
N GLU A 315 -21.28 -7.90 -14.73
CA GLU A 315 -20.20 -8.69 -15.32
C GLU A 315 -18.84 -8.15 -14.92
N GLU A 316 -17.90 -9.09 -14.69
CA GLU A 316 -16.51 -8.78 -14.42
C GLU A 316 -15.71 -8.70 -15.73
N VAL A 317 -14.94 -7.65 -15.88
CA VAL A 317 -13.96 -7.50 -16.96
C VAL A 317 -12.63 -8.10 -16.49
N LYS A 318 -12.15 -9.12 -17.20
CA LYS A 318 -10.84 -9.75 -16.93
C LYS A 318 -9.74 -9.05 -17.69
N TYR A 319 -8.62 -8.84 -17.03
CA TYR A 319 -7.44 -8.26 -17.67
C TYR A 319 -6.16 -9.00 -17.32
N VAL A 320 -5.19 -8.92 -18.24
CA VAL A 320 -3.84 -9.50 -18.10
C VAL A 320 -2.81 -8.46 -18.48
N TYR A 321 -1.66 -8.47 -17.79
CA TYR A 321 -0.51 -7.66 -18.15
C TYR A 321 0.62 -8.53 -18.75
N LYS A 322 1.23 -8.05 -19.83
CA LYS A 322 2.49 -8.57 -20.39
C LYS A 322 3.58 -7.52 -20.20
N PHE A 323 4.80 -7.98 -19.91
CA PHE A 323 5.92 -7.11 -19.54
C PHE A 323 7.15 -7.35 -20.41
N HIS A 324 7.88 -6.27 -20.69
CA HIS A 324 9.26 -6.29 -21.16
C HIS A 324 10.13 -5.54 -20.14
N ASN A 325 11.13 -6.20 -19.60
CA ASN A 325 11.96 -5.68 -18.52
C ASN A 325 13.31 -5.20 -19.04
N ASP A 326 13.96 -4.29 -18.30
CA ASP A 326 15.36 -3.93 -18.48
C ASP A 326 16.30 -4.96 -17.80
N ASN A 327 17.60 -4.72 -17.89
CA ASN A 327 18.63 -5.59 -17.32
C ASN A 327 18.63 -5.61 -15.76
N GLN A 328 18.02 -4.62 -15.11
CA GLN A 328 17.84 -4.55 -13.65
C GLN A 328 16.57 -5.30 -13.19
N GLY A 329 15.76 -5.78 -14.16
CA GLY A 329 14.50 -6.45 -13.91
C GLY A 329 13.32 -5.48 -13.64
N ASN A 330 13.48 -4.20 -13.96
CA ASN A 330 12.39 -3.22 -13.96
C ASN A 330 11.63 -3.31 -15.28
N TRP A 331 10.30 -3.25 -15.23
CA TRP A 331 9.54 -3.26 -16.47
C TRP A 331 9.68 -1.92 -17.21
N LYS A 332 10.09 -2.00 -18.46
CA LYS A 332 10.15 -0.86 -19.39
C LYS A 332 8.86 -0.69 -20.16
N ILE A 333 8.22 -1.79 -20.51
CA ILE A 333 6.96 -1.83 -21.23
C ILE A 333 6.02 -2.76 -20.47
N ARG A 334 4.78 -2.30 -20.26
CA ARG A 334 3.69 -3.09 -19.73
C ARG A 334 2.46 -2.88 -20.60
N ILE A 335 1.84 -3.96 -21.06
CA ILE A 335 0.66 -3.89 -21.91
C ILE A 335 -0.50 -4.57 -21.19
N LYS A 336 -1.61 -3.83 -21.00
CA LYS A 336 -2.88 -4.36 -20.47
C LYS A 336 -3.70 -4.92 -21.63
N TYR A 337 -4.15 -6.14 -21.48
CA TYR A 337 -5.08 -6.81 -22.38
C TYR A 337 -6.41 -7.04 -21.68
N ILE A 338 -7.52 -6.86 -22.40
CA ILE A 338 -8.86 -7.26 -22.03
C ILE A 338 -9.36 -8.18 -23.14
N ASP A 339 -9.77 -9.41 -22.80
CA ASP A 339 -10.23 -10.42 -23.77
C ASP A 339 -9.25 -10.60 -24.94
N ASP A 340 -7.96 -10.70 -24.61
CA ASP A 340 -6.83 -10.80 -25.55
C ASP A 340 -6.61 -9.56 -26.45
N VAL A 341 -7.40 -8.51 -26.31
CA VAL A 341 -7.23 -7.24 -27.02
C VAL A 341 -6.32 -6.31 -26.22
N PRO A 342 -5.23 -5.78 -26.79
CA PRO A 342 -4.40 -4.81 -26.09
C PRO A 342 -5.12 -3.46 -26.00
N VAL A 343 -5.24 -2.92 -24.78
CA VAL A 343 -6.01 -1.68 -24.52
C VAL A 343 -5.16 -0.54 -23.99
N VAL A 344 -4.12 -0.84 -23.22
CA VAL A 344 -3.20 0.16 -22.67
C VAL A 344 -1.76 -0.30 -22.85
N TYR A 345 -0.93 0.58 -23.38
CA TYR A 345 0.51 0.44 -23.48
C TYR A 345 1.16 1.41 -22.52
N GLU A 346 1.93 0.92 -21.56
CA GLU A 346 2.66 1.73 -20.60
C GLU A 346 4.16 1.59 -20.82
N GLU A 347 4.85 2.69 -20.73
CA GLU A 347 6.29 2.76 -20.91
C GLU A 347 6.92 3.45 -19.71
N ARG A 348 8.03 2.91 -19.22
CA ARG A 348 8.88 3.55 -18.20
C ARG A 348 10.29 3.76 -18.75
N GLU A 349 10.81 4.93 -18.50
CA GLU A 349 12.21 5.28 -18.72
C GLU A 349 12.89 5.49 -17.36
N TYR A 350 14.08 4.90 -17.20
CA TYR A 350 14.84 4.95 -15.97
C TYR A 350 16.19 5.61 -16.17
N THR A 351 16.60 6.39 -15.19
CA THR A 351 17.98 6.85 -15.01
C THR A 351 18.47 6.27 -13.68
N TYR A 352 19.63 5.65 -13.69
CA TYR A 352 20.25 5.07 -12.50
C TYR A 352 21.42 5.96 -12.01
N TYR A 353 21.80 5.80 -10.73
CA TYR A 353 23.00 6.39 -10.18
C TYR A 353 24.25 5.67 -10.66
#